data_be67c161039df6a800a8dbe8b9803427
#
_entry.id   be67c161039df6a800a8dbe8b9803427
#
_cell.length_a   1.000
_cell.length_b   1.000
_cell.length_c   1.000
_cell.angle_alpha   90.00
_cell.angle_beta   90.00
_cell.angle_gamma   90.00
#
_symmetry.space_group_name_H-M   'P 1'
#
loop_
_entity.id
_entity.type
_entity.pdbx_description
1 polymer ?
#
loop_
_entity_poly.entity_id
_entity_poly.type
_entity_poly.pdbx_seq_one_letter_code
_entity_poly.pdbx_strand_id
1 'polypeptide(L)'
;MKKIRMTIDILMVTLLPILMAYSLIGENIHEVIGVCVFVLFIAHHVVNQKWWTGLFKGKYNAVRILNTVINLLLAVYMILQPVSGILMSKYVLKEVTISGAFATLRTIHMTMAYWGFVLMSFHLGLHIRAVATPFAKKMNKIMKLVIAILFLIISAYGV
;
A
#
# COMPACT_ATOMS: atom_id res chain seq x y z
N MET A 1 -21.13 -2.77 -1.76
CA MET A 1 -19.96 -2.77 -0.83
C MET A 1 -18.80 -3.66 -1.28
N LYS A 2 -18.99 -4.93 -1.69
CA LYS A 2 -17.87 -5.81 -2.12
C LYS A 2 -17.11 -5.28 -3.35
N LYS A 3 -17.80 -4.75 -4.35
CA LYS A 3 -17.18 -4.14 -5.55
C LYS A 3 -16.35 -2.91 -5.20
N ILE A 4 -16.87 -2.02 -4.34
CA ILE A 4 -16.16 -0.81 -3.90
C ILE A 4 -14.85 -1.16 -3.19
N ARG A 5 -14.85 -2.11 -2.24
CA ARG A 5 -13.63 -2.59 -1.57
C ARG A 5 -12.60 -3.07 -2.59
N MET A 6 -13.03 -3.96 -3.48
CA MET A 6 -12.14 -4.51 -4.51
C MET A 6 -11.56 -3.42 -5.42
N THR A 7 -12.33 -2.40 -5.80
CA THR A 7 -11.84 -1.28 -6.61
C THR A 7 -10.80 -0.47 -5.85
N ILE A 8 -11.04 -0.14 -4.58
CA ILE A 8 -10.07 0.58 -3.73
C ILE A 8 -8.79 -0.23 -3.59
N ASP A 9 -8.89 -1.52 -3.28
CA ASP A 9 -7.73 -2.41 -3.10
C ASP A 9 -6.89 -2.51 -4.39
N ILE A 10 -7.53 -2.64 -5.55
CA ILE A 10 -6.85 -2.68 -6.86
C ILE A 10 -6.14 -1.35 -7.14
N LEU A 11 -6.81 -0.21 -6.92
CA LEU A 11 -6.19 1.10 -7.12
C LEU A 11 -4.97 1.29 -6.23
N MET A 12 -5.04 0.91 -4.95
CA MET A 12 -3.91 1.00 -4.05
C MET A 12 -2.75 0.09 -4.48
N VAL A 13 -3.02 -1.15 -4.84
CA VAL A 13 -2.01 -2.12 -5.31
C VAL A 13 -1.32 -1.64 -6.59
N THR A 14 -2.02 -0.92 -7.47
CA THR A 14 -1.43 -0.40 -8.71
C THR A 14 -0.69 0.92 -8.52
N LEU A 15 -1.20 1.83 -7.68
CA LEU A 15 -0.60 3.15 -7.49
C LEU A 15 0.64 3.14 -6.58
N LEU A 16 0.72 2.23 -5.61
CA LEU A 16 1.88 2.15 -4.71
C LEU A 16 3.21 1.85 -5.42
N PRO A 17 3.33 0.87 -6.33
CA PRO A 17 4.55 0.67 -7.11
C PRO A 17 4.91 1.89 -7.99
N ILE A 18 3.89 2.59 -8.51
CA ILE A 18 4.12 3.82 -9.29
C ILE A 18 4.74 4.90 -8.41
N LEU A 19 4.27 5.06 -7.17
CA LEU A 19 4.89 5.97 -6.20
C LEU A 19 6.35 5.64 -5.90
N MET A 20 6.70 4.35 -5.84
CA MET A 20 8.09 3.91 -5.65
C MET A 20 9.00 4.22 -6.86
N ALA A 21 8.41 4.38 -8.04
CA ALA A 21 9.10 4.77 -9.26
C ALA A 21 9.28 6.30 -9.39
N TYR A 22 9.57 6.99 -8.30
CA TYR A 22 9.73 8.45 -8.22
C TYR A 22 10.60 9.05 -9.33
N SER A 23 11.74 8.42 -9.63
CA SER A 23 12.67 8.86 -10.67
C SER A 23 12.08 8.85 -12.08
N LEU A 24 11.05 8.06 -12.33
CA LEU A 24 10.38 7.93 -13.63
C LEU A 24 9.21 8.91 -13.77
N ILE A 25 8.47 9.16 -12.68
CA ILE A 25 7.26 9.99 -12.72
C ILE A 25 7.51 11.46 -12.37
N GLY A 26 8.59 11.75 -11.67
CA GLY A 26 8.94 13.10 -11.21
C GLY A 26 8.15 13.56 -9.99
N GLU A 27 8.61 14.66 -9.39
CA GLU A 27 8.15 15.14 -8.08
C GLU A 27 6.68 15.56 -8.06
N ASN A 28 6.24 16.33 -9.08
CA ASN A 28 4.86 16.82 -9.15
C ASN A 28 3.84 15.66 -9.23
N ILE A 29 4.07 14.69 -10.13
CA ILE A 29 3.17 13.55 -10.30
C ILE A 29 3.20 12.68 -9.05
N HIS A 30 4.38 12.49 -8.43
CA HIS A 30 4.51 11.77 -7.17
C HIS A 30 3.66 12.39 -6.06
N GLU A 31 3.67 13.70 -5.88
CA GLU A 31 2.84 14.38 -4.87
C GLU A 31 1.35 14.19 -5.12
N VAL A 32 0.89 14.35 -6.37
CA VAL A 32 -0.54 14.16 -6.73
C VAL A 32 -0.97 12.72 -6.45
N ILE A 33 -0.21 11.74 -6.93
CA ILE A 33 -0.53 10.32 -6.70
C ILE A 33 -0.45 9.99 -5.20
N GLY A 34 0.51 10.56 -4.46
CA GLY A 34 0.66 10.39 -3.03
C GLY A 34 -0.59 10.82 -2.25
N VAL A 35 -1.14 11.99 -2.58
CA VAL A 35 -2.41 12.47 -2.00
C VAL A 35 -3.56 11.54 -2.37
N CYS A 36 -3.66 11.11 -3.64
CA CYS A 36 -4.68 10.15 -4.06
C CYS A 36 -4.61 8.83 -3.27
N VAL A 37 -3.40 8.27 -3.10
CA VAL A 37 -3.19 7.03 -2.33
C VAL A 37 -3.54 7.24 -0.85
N PHE A 38 -3.26 8.40 -0.28
CA PHE A 38 -3.66 8.71 1.10
C PHE A 38 -5.18 8.75 1.27
N VAL A 39 -5.91 9.37 0.33
CA VAL A 39 -7.38 9.36 0.33
C VAL A 39 -7.92 7.93 0.18
N LEU A 40 -7.33 7.13 -0.72
CA LEU A 40 -7.71 5.73 -0.88
C LEU A 40 -7.42 4.90 0.38
N PHE A 41 -6.32 5.17 1.10
CA PHE A 41 -6.01 4.54 2.37
C PHE A 41 -7.08 4.83 3.43
N ILE A 42 -7.53 6.07 3.55
CA ILE A 42 -8.63 6.44 4.45
C ILE A 42 -9.92 5.70 4.04
N ALA A 43 -10.25 5.72 2.75
CA ALA A 43 -11.41 5.01 2.22
C ALA A 43 -11.34 3.50 2.47
N HIS A 44 -10.15 2.89 2.31
CA HIS A 44 -9.90 1.47 2.62
C HIS A 44 -10.26 1.15 4.08
N HIS A 45 -9.84 1.98 5.02
CA HIS A 45 -10.13 1.78 6.44
C HIS A 45 -11.62 2.00 6.78
N VAL A 46 -12.26 2.99 6.17
CA VAL A 46 -13.70 3.24 6.34
C VAL A 46 -14.53 2.06 5.85
N VAL A 47 -14.26 1.53 4.66
CA VAL A 47 -15.02 0.39 4.12
C VAL A 47 -14.69 -0.94 4.83
N ASN A 48 -13.55 -1.03 5.50
CA ASN A 48 -13.09 -2.19 6.27
C ASN A 48 -13.19 -1.99 7.80
N GLN A 49 -13.97 -1.03 8.27
CA GLN A 49 -14.10 -0.69 9.71
C GLN A 49 -14.43 -1.89 10.63
N LYS A 50 -15.04 -2.95 10.10
CA LYS A 50 -15.32 -4.20 10.85
C LYS A 50 -14.04 -4.90 11.33
N TRP A 51 -12.91 -4.69 10.66
CA TRP A 51 -11.63 -5.20 11.11
C TRP A 51 -11.22 -4.56 12.45
N TRP A 52 -11.34 -3.25 12.57
CA TRP A 52 -11.04 -2.50 13.79
C TRP A 52 -11.91 -2.94 14.97
N THR A 53 -13.22 -3.06 14.75
CA THR A 53 -14.15 -3.52 15.80
C THR A 53 -13.98 -5.00 16.15
N GLY A 54 -13.33 -5.76 15.28
CA GLY A 54 -12.99 -7.18 15.47
C GLY A 54 -11.70 -7.44 16.23
N LEU A 55 -10.82 -6.43 16.40
CA LEU A 55 -9.50 -6.60 17.02
C LEU A 55 -9.57 -7.22 18.42
N PHE A 56 -10.54 -6.81 19.22
CA PHE A 56 -10.68 -7.24 20.61
C PHE A 56 -11.62 -8.43 20.79
N LYS A 57 -12.07 -9.08 19.69
CA LYS A 57 -13.06 -10.17 19.73
C LYS A 57 -12.45 -11.48 19.27
N GLY A 58 -12.87 -12.57 19.92
CA GLY A 58 -12.51 -13.95 19.55
C GLY A 58 -11.11 -14.37 19.95
N LYS A 59 -10.74 -15.61 19.61
CA LYS A 59 -9.43 -16.20 19.96
C LYS A 59 -8.35 -15.81 18.96
N TYR A 60 -7.15 -15.56 19.44
CA TYR A 60 -5.97 -15.29 18.64
C TYR A 60 -5.15 -16.58 18.43
N ASN A 61 -4.93 -16.91 17.18
CA ASN A 61 -3.94 -17.91 16.77
C ASN A 61 -2.73 -17.20 16.12
N ALA A 62 -1.65 -17.94 15.86
CA ALA A 62 -0.41 -17.40 15.33
C ALA A 62 -0.61 -16.60 14.02
N VAL A 63 -1.43 -17.10 13.10
CA VAL A 63 -1.71 -16.41 11.81
C VAL A 63 -2.46 -15.11 12.05
N ARG A 64 -3.43 -15.08 12.96
CA ARG A 64 -4.18 -13.88 13.30
C ARG A 64 -3.30 -12.84 14.00
N ILE A 65 -2.39 -13.28 14.88
CA ILE A 65 -1.42 -12.39 15.52
C ILE A 65 -0.54 -11.75 14.45
N LEU A 66 0.04 -12.54 13.57
CA LEU A 66 0.88 -12.05 12.47
C LEU A 66 0.16 -11.01 11.60
N ASN A 67 -1.05 -11.34 11.14
CA ASN A 67 -1.88 -10.43 10.36
C ASN A 67 -2.17 -9.13 11.11
N THR A 68 -2.50 -9.21 12.40
CA THR A 68 -2.81 -8.03 13.21
C THR A 68 -1.59 -7.15 13.39
N VAL A 69 -0.43 -7.72 13.69
CA VAL A 69 0.83 -6.97 13.84
C VAL A 69 1.21 -6.27 12.53
N ILE A 70 1.19 -6.99 11.41
CA ILE A 70 1.52 -6.40 10.10
C ILE A 70 0.55 -5.27 9.76
N ASN A 71 -0.75 -5.46 9.97
CA ASN A 71 -1.76 -4.43 9.66
C ASN A 71 -1.61 -3.18 10.55
N LEU A 72 -1.31 -3.34 11.84
CA LEU A 72 -1.09 -2.21 12.75
C LEU A 72 0.19 -1.45 12.41
N LEU A 73 1.30 -2.16 12.17
CA LEU A 73 2.53 -1.53 11.73
C LEU A 73 2.30 -0.76 10.42
N LEU A 74 1.66 -1.40 9.45
CA LEU A 74 1.38 -0.79 8.16
C LEU A 74 0.48 0.46 8.30
N ALA A 75 -0.52 0.43 9.19
CA ALA A 75 -1.34 1.61 9.45
C ALA A 75 -0.50 2.79 9.98
N VAL A 76 0.45 2.54 10.89
CA VAL A 76 1.38 3.57 11.38
C VAL A 76 2.25 4.12 10.25
N TYR A 77 2.85 3.24 9.44
CA TYR A 77 3.68 3.65 8.30
C TYR A 77 2.89 4.46 7.27
N MET A 78 1.66 4.03 6.96
CA MET A 78 0.78 4.71 6.00
C MET A 78 0.18 6.02 6.53
N ILE A 79 0.35 6.35 7.80
CA ILE A 79 0.07 7.69 8.36
C ILE A 79 1.33 8.56 8.31
N LEU A 80 2.46 8.05 8.79
CA LEU A 80 3.72 8.81 8.86
C LEU A 80 4.26 9.18 7.47
N GLN A 81 4.12 8.25 6.51
CA GLN A 81 4.56 8.43 5.13
C GLN A 81 3.90 9.64 4.44
N PRO A 82 2.57 9.72 4.31
CA PRO A 82 1.92 10.87 3.68
C PRO A 82 2.03 12.14 4.52
N VAL A 83 2.00 12.05 5.86
CA VAL A 83 2.18 13.23 6.72
C VAL A 83 3.54 13.88 6.48
N SER A 84 4.64 13.09 6.46
CA SER A 84 5.96 13.63 6.14
C SER A 84 6.04 14.18 4.71
N GLY A 85 5.38 13.55 3.75
CA GLY A 85 5.29 14.03 2.37
C GLY A 85 4.54 15.36 2.24
N ILE A 86 3.40 15.49 2.93
CA ILE A 86 2.60 16.73 2.95
C ILE A 86 3.42 17.89 3.55
N LEU A 87 4.11 17.64 4.67
CA LEU A 87 4.91 18.67 5.34
C LEU A 87 6.13 19.14 4.55
N MET A 88 6.53 18.41 3.50
CA MET A 88 7.61 18.79 2.58
C MET A 88 7.15 19.01 1.14
N SER A 89 5.83 19.09 0.92
CA SER A 89 5.22 19.29 -0.40
C SER A 89 5.66 20.62 -1.03
N LYS A 90 5.94 20.59 -2.33
CA LYS A 90 6.32 21.78 -3.11
C LYS A 90 5.26 22.22 -4.11
N TYR A 91 4.37 21.33 -4.49
CA TYR A 91 3.40 21.57 -5.56
C TYR A 91 1.96 21.55 -5.08
N VAL A 92 1.53 20.48 -4.42
CA VAL A 92 0.11 20.26 -4.11
C VAL A 92 -0.32 20.97 -2.83
N LEU A 93 0.48 20.87 -1.77
CA LEU A 93 0.17 21.39 -0.43
C LEU A 93 1.29 22.29 0.10
N LYS A 94 1.89 23.10 -0.76
CA LYS A 94 3.01 24.00 -0.46
C LYS A 94 2.76 24.95 0.72
N GLU A 95 1.51 25.30 0.97
CA GLU A 95 1.10 26.20 2.06
C GLU A 95 1.30 25.57 3.46
N VAL A 96 1.41 24.24 3.54
CA VAL A 96 1.55 23.47 4.80
C VAL A 96 3.02 23.12 5.09
N THR A 97 3.92 23.42 4.16
CA THR A 97 5.35 23.06 4.25
C THR A 97 6.03 23.70 5.46
N ILE A 98 6.80 22.91 6.22
CA ILE A 98 7.58 23.36 7.36
C ILE A 98 9.01 23.67 6.92
N SER A 99 9.39 24.96 6.89
CA SER A 99 10.76 25.36 6.66
C SER A 99 11.66 24.98 7.83
N GLY A 100 12.87 24.47 7.53
CA GLY A 100 13.86 24.08 8.54
C GLY A 100 13.85 22.61 8.97
N ALA A 101 12.75 21.88 8.76
CA ALA A 101 12.65 20.46 9.09
C ALA A 101 12.84 19.51 7.88
N PHE A 102 13.15 20.03 6.71
CA PHE A 102 13.15 19.28 5.44
C PHE A 102 14.03 18.01 5.47
N ALA A 103 15.24 18.09 6.00
CA ALA A 103 16.15 16.95 6.06
C ALA A 103 15.57 15.81 6.92
N THR A 104 15.02 16.13 8.09
CA THR A 104 14.39 15.16 8.99
C THR A 104 13.13 14.55 8.38
N LEU A 105 12.27 15.39 7.81
CA LEU A 105 11.04 14.93 7.14
C LEU A 105 11.37 14.02 5.95
N ARG A 106 12.39 14.36 5.15
CA ARG A 106 12.84 13.52 4.04
C ARG A 106 13.35 12.17 4.54
N THR A 107 14.13 12.15 5.61
CA THR A 107 14.64 10.89 6.20
C THR A 107 13.47 10.01 6.66
N ILE A 108 12.50 10.58 7.37
CA ILE A 108 11.29 9.88 7.79
C ILE A 108 10.54 9.34 6.57
N HIS A 109 10.26 10.21 5.58
CA HIS A 109 9.53 9.87 4.36
C HIS A 109 10.18 8.69 3.62
N MET A 110 11.49 8.76 3.38
CA MET A 110 12.23 7.70 2.69
C MET A 110 12.24 6.40 3.48
N THR A 111 12.51 6.45 4.79
CA THR A 111 12.52 5.28 5.65
C THR A 111 11.14 4.60 5.67
N MET A 112 10.08 5.39 5.84
CA MET A 112 8.71 4.87 5.85
C MET A 112 8.28 4.35 4.48
N ALA A 113 8.75 4.95 3.37
CA ALA A 113 8.48 4.47 2.02
C ALA A 113 9.03 3.06 1.79
N TYR A 114 10.33 2.85 2.04
CA TYR A 114 10.97 1.54 1.81
C TYR A 114 10.44 0.46 2.73
N TRP A 115 10.41 0.68 4.03
CA TRP A 115 9.91 -0.31 4.99
C TRP A 115 8.40 -0.52 4.84
N GLY A 116 7.65 0.55 4.57
CA GLY A 116 6.22 0.47 4.28
C GLY A 116 5.93 -0.37 3.04
N PHE A 117 6.75 -0.25 1.98
CA PHE A 117 6.64 -1.08 0.78
C PHE A 117 6.91 -2.56 1.05
N VAL A 118 7.92 -2.87 1.87
CA VAL A 118 8.19 -4.25 2.31
C VAL A 118 7.00 -4.82 3.10
N LEU A 119 6.50 -4.07 4.10
CA LEU A 119 5.34 -4.48 4.89
C LEU A 119 4.07 -4.63 4.04
N MET A 120 3.87 -3.74 3.05
CA MET A 120 2.75 -3.82 2.11
C MET A 120 2.83 -5.10 1.25
N SER A 121 4.02 -5.51 0.84
CA SER A 121 4.23 -6.75 0.09
C SER A 121 3.83 -7.97 0.92
N PHE A 122 4.19 -8.00 2.21
CA PHE A 122 3.72 -9.04 3.13
C PHE A 122 2.20 -9.01 3.32
N HIS A 123 1.63 -7.83 3.56
CA HIS A 123 0.18 -7.64 3.70
C HIS A 123 -0.56 -8.13 2.45
N LEU A 124 -0.11 -7.74 1.26
CA LEU A 124 -0.69 -8.19 0.00
C LEU A 124 -0.59 -9.72 -0.14
N GLY A 125 0.57 -10.31 0.19
CA GLY A 125 0.78 -11.75 0.16
C GLY A 125 -0.22 -12.50 1.05
N LEU A 126 -0.45 -12.02 2.27
CA LEU A 126 -1.44 -12.61 3.20
C LEU A 126 -2.88 -12.47 2.70
N HIS A 127 -3.20 -11.43 1.95
CA HIS A 127 -4.52 -11.14 1.42
C HIS A 127 -4.68 -11.41 -0.09
N ILE A 128 -3.67 -11.96 -0.75
CA ILE A 128 -3.63 -12.15 -2.22
C ILE A 128 -4.86 -12.90 -2.76
N ARG A 129 -5.39 -13.85 -2.01
CA ARG A 129 -6.59 -14.60 -2.42
C ARG A 129 -7.81 -13.70 -2.59
N ALA A 130 -7.96 -12.66 -1.77
CA ALA A 130 -9.09 -11.73 -1.86
C ALA A 130 -9.04 -10.92 -3.16
N VAL A 131 -7.83 -10.51 -3.58
CA VAL A 131 -7.60 -9.73 -4.80
C VAL A 131 -7.56 -10.63 -6.04
N ALA A 132 -6.80 -11.74 -6.00
CA ALA A 132 -6.55 -12.57 -7.18
C ALA A 132 -7.72 -13.49 -7.58
N THR A 133 -8.53 -13.96 -6.62
CA THR A 133 -9.60 -14.94 -6.93
C THR A 133 -10.61 -14.46 -7.97
N PRO A 134 -11.11 -13.21 -7.97
CA PRO A 134 -12.05 -12.73 -8.98
C PRO A 134 -11.47 -12.78 -10.41
N PHE A 135 -10.17 -12.50 -10.55
CA PHE A 135 -9.45 -12.56 -11.83
C PHE A 135 -9.17 -14.01 -12.24
N ALA A 136 -8.66 -14.80 -11.30
CA ALA A 136 -8.32 -16.21 -11.55
C ALA A 136 -9.50 -17.06 -12.02
N LYS A 137 -10.72 -16.74 -11.59
CA LYS A 137 -11.95 -17.42 -12.06
C LYS A 137 -12.26 -17.17 -13.53
N LYS A 138 -11.85 -16.04 -14.08
CA LYS A 138 -12.07 -15.66 -15.50
C LYS A 138 -10.96 -16.12 -16.43
N MET A 139 -9.84 -16.60 -15.87
CA MET A 139 -8.66 -16.99 -16.65
C MET A 139 -8.71 -18.46 -17.04
N ASN A 140 -8.35 -18.74 -18.31
CA ASN A 140 -8.14 -20.11 -18.78
C ASN A 140 -6.82 -20.70 -18.23
N LYS A 141 -6.62 -22.01 -18.42
CA LYS A 141 -5.43 -22.73 -17.91
C LYS A 141 -4.11 -22.15 -18.48
N ILE A 142 -4.10 -21.79 -19.77
CA ILE A 142 -2.92 -21.24 -20.44
C ILE A 142 -2.52 -19.92 -19.82
N MET A 143 -3.47 -19.01 -19.60
CA MET A 143 -3.22 -17.68 -19.02
C MET A 143 -2.71 -17.79 -17.58
N LYS A 144 -3.21 -18.74 -16.79
CA LYS A 144 -2.69 -19.03 -15.44
C LYS A 144 -1.25 -19.51 -15.47
N LEU A 145 -0.92 -20.40 -16.43
CA LEU A 145 0.45 -20.91 -16.60
C LEU A 145 1.41 -19.80 -17.03
N VAL A 146 1.03 -18.98 -18.00
CA VAL A 146 1.85 -17.83 -18.46
C VAL A 146 2.13 -16.86 -17.30
N ILE A 147 1.13 -16.50 -16.52
CA ILE A 147 1.32 -15.60 -15.36
C ILE A 147 2.22 -16.25 -14.30
N ALA A 148 2.06 -17.55 -14.02
CA ALA A 148 2.93 -18.26 -13.09
C ALA A 148 4.40 -18.28 -13.55
N ILE A 149 4.64 -18.51 -14.83
CA ILE A 149 5.98 -18.49 -15.42
C ILE A 149 6.57 -17.08 -15.36
N LEU A 150 5.81 -16.05 -15.73
CA LEU A 150 6.26 -14.65 -15.65
C LEU A 150 6.61 -14.27 -14.20
N PHE A 151 5.78 -14.68 -13.24
CA PHE A 151 6.05 -14.43 -11.82
C PHE A 151 7.33 -15.13 -11.34
N LEU A 152 7.58 -16.37 -11.76
CA LEU A 152 8.82 -17.10 -11.46
C LEU A 152 10.04 -16.42 -12.08
N ILE A 153 9.96 -15.98 -13.35
CA ILE A 153 11.06 -15.27 -14.02
C ILE A 153 11.39 -13.96 -13.30
N ILE A 154 10.36 -13.15 -12.98
CA ILE A 154 10.55 -11.88 -12.26
C ILE A 154 11.14 -12.13 -10.87
N SER A 155 10.65 -13.15 -10.15
CA SER A 155 11.18 -13.50 -8.83
C SER A 155 12.63 -14.00 -8.90
N ALA A 156 12.99 -14.78 -9.90
CA ALA A 156 14.35 -15.26 -10.09
C ALA A 156 15.33 -14.15 -10.53
N TYR A 157 14.84 -13.15 -11.28
CA TYR A 157 15.65 -12.00 -11.70
C TYR A 157 15.86 -10.98 -10.56
N GLY A 158 14.91 -10.89 -9.62
CA GLY A 158 14.94 -9.94 -8.49
C GLY A 158 15.70 -10.47 -7.27
N VAL A 159 16.26 -11.69 -7.33
CA VAL A 159 17.14 -12.28 -6.32
C VAL A 159 18.57 -12.18 -6.80
#